data_d7dc4e25f2e4b6f1d86fe79bb936b8a8
#
_entry.id   d7dc4e25f2e4b6f1d86fe79bb936b8a8
#
_cell.length_a   1.000
_cell.length_b   1.000
_cell.length_c   1.000
_cell.angle_alpha   90.00
_cell.angle_beta   90.00
_cell.angle_gamma   90.00
#
_symmetry.space_group_name_H-M   'P 1'
#
loop_
_entity.id
_entity.type
_entity.pdbx_description
1 polymer ?
#
loop_
_entity_poly.entity_id
_entity_poly.type
_entity_poly.pdbx_seq_one_letter_code
_entity_poly.pdbx_strand_id
1 'polypeptide(L)'
;RTDSIPEISNSGIWEIEVVRGPNDDWLDDEGYDTFLKAEWKLQARSDRTGFRLDGPTLSFTEKATNKSPEHGYEPSNIIDQGYPIGGINLAGQTPIILVNDGPSMGGFIVPFTVPSASFWKLGQAKPNEKFKFKEISVQEAQEMRSEQTSICSMGSVI
;
A
#
# COMPACT_ATOMS: atom_id res chain seq x y z
N ARG A 1 2.51 29.59 6.56
CA ARG A 1 2.27 28.58 5.53
C ARG A 1 1.62 27.32 5.97
N THR A 2 0.90 27.43 7.05
CA THR A 2 0.10 26.32 7.57
C THR A 2 -1.00 25.88 6.59
N ASP A 3 -1.46 26.79 5.75
CA ASP A 3 -2.47 26.52 4.73
C ASP A 3 -1.97 25.65 3.56
N SER A 4 -0.64 25.56 3.37
CA SER A 4 -0.05 24.68 2.36
C SER A 4 0.45 23.33 2.92
N ILE A 5 0.31 23.11 4.23
CA ILE A 5 0.69 21.87 4.89
C ILE A 5 -0.55 20.96 4.95
N PRO A 6 -0.48 19.71 4.46
CA PRO A 6 -1.60 18.77 4.56
C PRO A 6 -2.01 18.56 6.02
N GLU A 7 -3.31 18.45 6.26
CA GLU A 7 -3.82 18.17 7.58
C GLU A 7 -3.40 16.79 8.07
N ILE A 8 -2.93 16.73 9.32
CA ILE A 8 -2.60 15.48 9.98
C ILE A 8 -3.90 14.95 10.61
N SER A 9 -4.23 13.70 10.33
CA SER A 9 -5.40 13.08 10.91
C SER A 9 -5.26 12.96 12.43
N ASN A 10 -6.23 13.50 13.15
CA ASN A 10 -6.29 13.37 14.61
C ASN A 10 -7.19 12.21 15.05
N SER A 11 -7.82 11.50 14.11
CA SER A 11 -8.76 10.42 14.41
C SER A 11 -8.09 9.05 14.64
N GLY A 12 -6.80 8.94 14.40
CA GLY A 12 -6.09 7.66 14.43
C GLY A 12 -6.37 6.78 13.21
N ILE A 13 -7.06 7.30 12.21
CA ILE A 13 -7.35 6.63 10.94
C ILE A 13 -6.77 7.47 9.80
N TRP A 14 -5.89 6.85 9.02
CA TRP A 14 -5.27 7.49 7.86
C TRP A 14 -5.91 6.98 6.58
N GLU A 15 -6.37 7.89 5.73
CA GLU A 15 -6.76 7.55 4.36
C GLU A 15 -5.52 7.57 3.47
N ILE A 16 -5.16 6.40 2.95
CA ILE A 16 -3.99 6.21 2.10
C ILE A 16 -4.47 5.90 0.68
N GLU A 17 -4.10 6.73 -0.27
CA GLU A 17 -4.39 6.50 -1.67
C GLU A 17 -3.53 5.34 -2.19
N VAL A 18 -4.11 4.49 -3.03
CA VAL A 18 -3.42 3.36 -3.67
C VAL A 18 -3.81 3.28 -5.14
N VAL A 19 -2.88 2.81 -5.96
CA VAL A 19 -3.14 2.39 -7.34
C VAL A 19 -3.03 0.87 -7.41
N ARG A 20 -3.68 0.25 -8.39
CA ARG A 20 -3.54 -1.19 -8.60
C ARG A 20 -2.09 -1.54 -8.95
N GLY A 21 -1.57 -2.57 -8.33
CA GLY A 21 -0.23 -3.06 -8.54
C GLY A 21 -0.12 -4.05 -9.69
N PRO A 22 1.09 -4.59 -9.91
CA PRO A 22 1.33 -5.50 -11.04
C PRO A 22 0.55 -6.82 -10.96
N ASN A 23 0.08 -7.23 -9.79
CA ASN A 23 -0.67 -8.48 -9.60
C ASN A 23 -2.14 -8.20 -9.25
N ASP A 24 -2.79 -7.34 -9.99
CA ASP A 24 -4.17 -6.95 -9.74
C ASP A 24 -5.20 -8.04 -10.10
N ASP A 25 -4.78 -9.11 -10.78
CA ASP A 25 -5.61 -10.24 -11.16
C ASP A 25 -5.57 -11.42 -10.17
N TRP A 26 -4.93 -11.27 -9.01
CA TRP A 26 -4.80 -12.32 -7.99
C TRP A 26 -5.86 -12.26 -6.90
N LEU A 27 -6.37 -11.08 -6.58
CA LEU A 27 -7.54 -10.93 -5.70
C LEU A 27 -8.81 -10.91 -6.54
N ASP A 28 -9.86 -11.54 -6.02
CA ASP A 28 -11.19 -11.42 -6.64
C ASP A 28 -11.88 -10.11 -6.21
N ASP A 29 -13.07 -9.84 -6.75
CA ASP A 29 -13.79 -8.61 -6.46
C ASP A 29 -14.10 -8.45 -4.97
N GLU A 30 -14.42 -9.54 -4.28
CA GLU A 30 -14.63 -9.53 -2.84
C GLU A 30 -13.34 -9.20 -2.08
N GLY A 31 -12.21 -9.73 -2.52
CA GLY A 31 -10.89 -9.43 -1.95
C GLY A 31 -10.54 -7.96 -2.09
N TYR A 32 -10.75 -7.38 -3.27
CA TYR A 32 -10.54 -5.94 -3.49
C TYR A 32 -11.47 -5.08 -2.63
N ASP A 33 -12.75 -5.42 -2.60
CA ASP A 33 -13.74 -4.71 -1.78
C ASP A 33 -13.37 -4.75 -0.30
N THR A 34 -12.99 -5.92 0.20
CA THR A 34 -12.57 -6.09 1.60
C THR A 34 -11.34 -5.25 1.91
N PHE A 35 -10.34 -5.26 1.02
CA PHE A 35 -9.12 -4.47 1.20
C PHE A 35 -9.40 -2.97 1.29
N LEU A 36 -10.28 -2.46 0.43
CA LEU A 36 -10.58 -1.03 0.35
C LEU A 36 -11.56 -0.56 1.43
N LYS A 37 -12.44 -1.42 1.92
CA LYS A 37 -13.44 -1.07 2.95
C LYS A 37 -12.94 -1.26 4.37
N ALA A 38 -11.95 -2.11 4.59
CA ALA A 38 -11.45 -2.44 5.92
C ALA A 38 -10.60 -1.32 6.51
N GLU A 39 -10.57 -1.29 7.83
CA GLU A 39 -9.60 -0.50 8.58
C GLU A 39 -8.45 -1.42 8.97
N TRP A 40 -7.25 -1.15 8.46
CA TRP A 40 -6.05 -1.96 8.68
C TRP A 40 -5.22 -1.35 9.80
N LYS A 41 -4.94 -2.14 10.83
CA LYS A 41 -4.20 -1.68 12.00
C LYS A 41 -2.69 -1.83 11.77
N LEU A 42 -1.94 -0.74 12.00
CA LEU A 42 -0.48 -0.76 11.91
C LEU A 42 0.12 -1.53 13.08
N GLN A 43 0.86 -2.60 12.81
CA GLN A 43 1.51 -3.42 13.85
C GLN A 43 2.69 -2.69 14.47
N ALA A 44 2.91 -2.93 15.77
CA ALA A 44 4.00 -2.32 16.53
C ALA A 44 5.40 -2.71 16.01
N ARG A 45 5.54 -3.89 15.39
CA ARG A 45 6.80 -4.38 14.80
C ARG A 45 7.08 -3.87 13.39
N SER A 46 6.32 -2.90 12.92
CA SER A 46 6.59 -2.24 11.65
C SER A 46 7.84 -1.37 11.76
N ASP A 47 8.64 -1.34 10.69
CA ASP A 47 9.90 -0.59 10.64
C ASP A 47 10.15 -0.02 9.23
N ARG A 48 11.38 0.44 8.97
CA ARG A 48 11.76 1.02 7.67
C ARG A 48 11.75 0.03 6.52
N THR A 49 11.76 -1.27 6.79
CA THR A 49 11.72 -2.31 5.75
C THR A 49 10.31 -2.62 5.30
N GLY A 50 9.31 -2.41 6.16
CA GLY A 50 7.93 -2.63 5.80
C GLY A 50 6.96 -2.34 6.94
N PHE A 51 5.84 -1.75 6.59
CA PHE A 51 4.75 -1.49 7.52
C PHE A 51 3.75 -2.64 7.45
N ARG A 52 3.72 -3.45 8.51
CA ARG A 52 2.84 -4.63 8.61
C ARG A 52 1.47 -4.23 9.13
N LEU A 53 0.43 -4.76 8.51
CA LEU A 53 -0.96 -4.41 8.83
C LEU A 53 -1.75 -5.63 9.28
N ASP A 54 -2.62 -5.44 10.26
CA ASP A 54 -3.60 -6.42 10.70
C ASP A 54 -5.00 -6.02 10.24
N GLY A 55 -5.75 -6.99 9.74
CA GLY A 55 -7.10 -6.76 9.28
C GLY A 55 -7.80 -8.05 8.84
N PRO A 56 -8.89 -7.94 8.08
CA PRO A 56 -9.69 -9.10 7.68
C PRO A 56 -8.97 -10.00 6.69
N THR A 57 -9.49 -11.19 6.51
CA THR A 57 -9.05 -12.15 5.52
C THR A 57 -9.49 -11.72 4.12
N LEU A 58 -8.58 -11.82 3.17
CA LEU A 58 -8.82 -11.47 1.77
C LEU A 58 -9.17 -12.69 0.95
N SER A 59 -9.98 -12.50 -0.07
CA SER A 59 -10.41 -13.53 -1.01
C SER A 59 -9.57 -13.45 -2.29
N PHE A 60 -9.23 -14.62 -2.86
CA PHE A 60 -8.37 -14.76 -4.03
C PHE A 60 -9.11 -15.34 -5.22
N THR A 61 -8.63 -15.04 -6.43
CA THR A 61 -9.15 -15.64 -7.66
C THR A 61 -8.77 -17.12 -7.76
N GLU A 62 -9.47 -17.86 -8.61
CA GLU A 62 -9.12 -19.24 -8.94
C GLU A 62 -7.69 -19.37 -9.46
N LYS A 63 -7.21 -18.37 -10.20
CA LYS A 63 -5.83 -18.30 -10.68
C LYS A 63 -4.82 -18.38 -9.53
N ALA A 64 -5.09 -17.71 -8.43
CA ALA A 64 -4.20 -17.69 -7.27
C ALA A 64 -4.20 -19.02 -6.50
N THR A 65 -5.33 -19.69 -6.44
CA THR A 65 -5.48 -20.96 -5.71
C THR A 65 -5.11 -22.17 -6.54
N ASN A 66 -5.23 -22.09 -7.86
CA ASN A 66 -5.05 -23.20 -8.80
C ASN A 66 -3.83 -22.99 -9.73
N LYS A 67 -2.73 -22.59 -9.15
CA LYS A 67 -1.48 -22.29 -9.85
C LYS A 67 -0.49 -23.47 -9.80
N SER A 68 0.56 -23.38 -10.62
CA SER A 68 1.64 -24.37 -10.62
C SER A 68 2.37 -24.44 -9.27
N PRO A 69 2.78 -25.63 -8.79
CA PRO A 69 3.50 -25.77 -7.51
C PRO A 69 4.79 -24.95 -7.38
N GLU A 70 5.41 -24.61 -8.49
CA GLU A 70 6.63 -23.76 -8.49
C GLU A 70 6.38 -22.34 -7.97
N HIS A 71 5.13 -21.87 -7.97
CA HIS A 71 4.74 -20.59 -7.36
C HIS A 71 4.54 -20.67 -5.84
N GLY A 72 4.67 -21.86 -5.24
CA GLY A 72 4.33 -22.08 -3.84
C GLY A 72 2.86 -22.40 -3.61
N TYR A 73 2.53 -22.81 -2.39
CA TYR A 73 1.17 -23.29 -2.07
C TYR A 73 0.23 -22.17 -1.64
N GLU A 74 0.75 -21.12 -1.01
CA GLU A 74 -0.09 -20.02 -0.53
C GLU A 74 -0.62 -19.20 -1.71
N PRO A 75 -1.92 -18.78 -1.68
CA PRO A 75 -2.49 -17.97 -2.76
C PRO A 75 -1.73 -16.66 -3.04
N SER A 76 -1.09 -16.09 -2.04
CA SER A 76 -0.29 -14.87 -2.17
C SER A 76 1.09 -15.08 -2.78
N ASN A 77 1.52 -16.32 -3.01
CA ASN A 77 2.85 -16.61 -3.56
C ASN A 77 2.86 -16.60 -5.08
N ILE A 78 3.95 -16.08 -5.64
CA ILE A 78 4.25 -16.10 -7.08
C ILE A 78 5.73 -16.45 -7.28
N ILE A 79 6.15 -16.64 -8.54
CA ILE A 79 7.57 -16.64 -8.90
C ILE A 79 8.14 -15.25 -8.61
N ASP A 80 9.38 -15.18 -8.15
CA ASP A 80 10.07 -13.94 -7.78
C ASP A 80 9.89 -12.85 -8.83
N GLN A 81 9.56 -11.65 -8.37
CA GLN A 81 9.40 -10.47 -9.21
C GLN A 81 9.99 -9.25 -8.53
N GLY A 82 10.19 -8.17 -9.27
CA GLY A 82 10.60 -6.88 -8.73
C GLY A 82 9.48 -6.22 -7.92
N TYR A 83 9.84 -5.60 -6.81
CA TYR A 83 8.91 -4.87 -5.96
C TYR A 83 9.10 -3.36 -6.12
N PRO A 84 8.05 -2.60 -6.44
CA PRO A 84 8.13 -1.15 -6.44
C PRO A 84 8.18 -0.61 -5.00
N ILE A 85 8.84 0.53 -4.81
CA ILE A 85 8.75 1.28 -3.55
C ILE A 85 7.30 1.71 -3.36
N GLY A 86 6.75 1.50 -2.18
CA GLY A 86 5.34 1.72 -1.91
C GLY A 86 4.45 0.54 -2.27
N GLY A 87 5.01 -0.52 -2.87
CA GLY A 87 4.27 -1.75 -3.15
C GLY A 87 3.72 -2.35 -1.87
N ILE A 88 2.47 -2.79 -1.91
CA ILE A 88 1.84 -3.50 -0.80
C ILE A 88 1.95 -4.98 -1.09
N ASN A 89 2.90 -5.64 -0.46
CA ASN A 89 3.06 -7.08 -0.54
C ASN A 89 1.99 -7.76 0.29
N LEU A 90 1.46 -8.85 -0.21
CA LEU A 90 0.56 -9.70 0.55
C LEU A 90 1.29 -10.99 0.94
N ALA A 91 1.74 -11.04 2.18
CA ALA A 91 2.42 -12.21 2.73
C ALA A 91 1.39 -13.09 3.47
N GLY A 92 0.85 -14.09 2.79
CA GLY A 92 -0.32 -14.85 3.24
C GLY A 92 -1.54 -13.93 3.28
N GLN A 93 -1.97 -13.55 4.46
CA GLN A 93 -3.09 -12.63 4.69
C GLN A 93 -2.64 -11.29 5.29
N THR A 94 -1.33 -11.05 5.39
CA THR A 94 -0.77 -9.84 6.00
C THR A 94 -0.27 -8.88 4.94
N PRO A 95 -0.92 -7.73 4.74
CA PRO A 95 -0.38 -6.68 3.88
C PRO A 95 0.85 -6.05 4.52
N ILE A 96 1.88 -5.84 3.71
CA ILE A 96 3.13 -5.18 4.12
C ILE A 96 3.44 -4.08 3.12
N ILE A 97 3.42 -2.83 3.56
CA ILE A 97 3.76 -1.69 2.71
C ILE A 97 5.29 -1.56 2.68
N LEU A 98 5.88 -1.73 1.52
CA LEU A 98 7.33 -1.62 1.34
C LEU A 98 7.75 -0.16 1.28
N VAL A 99 8.73 0.19 2.09
CA VAL A 99 9.34 1.52 2.12
C VAL A 99 10.82 1.43 1.73
N ASN A 100 11.56 2.52 1.83
CA ASN A 100 12.90 2.65 1.24
C ASN A 100 13.88 1.51 1.50
N ASP A 101 13.86 0.93 2.68
CA ASP A 101 14.77 -0.17 3.06
C ASP A 101 14.15 -1.56 2.87
N GLY A 102 12.99 -1.62 2.22
CA GLY A 102 12.32 -2.88 1.93
C GLY A 102 13.02 -3.69 0.83
N PRO A 103 12.70 -4.97 0.71
CA PRO A 103 13.26 -5.81 -0.35
C PRO A 103 12.82 -5.30 -1.73
N SER A 104 13.72 -5.39 -2.71
CA SER A 104 13.44 -5.00 -4.10
C SER A 104 12.90 -6.14 -4.97
N MET A 105 12.95 -7.36 -4.47
CA MET A 105 12.47 -8.57 -5.16
C MET A 105 11.94 -9.58 -4.16
N GLY A 106 11.03 -10.43 -4.58
CA GLY A 106 10.54 -11.55 -3.80
C GLY A 106 9.35 -12.27 -4.43
N GLY A 107 8.82 -13.23 -3.71
CA GLY A 107 7.80 -14.18 -4.18
C GLY A 107 6.39 -13.92 -3.67
N PHE A 108 6.07 -12.70 -3.26
CA PHE A 108 4.70 -12.33 -2.87
C PHE A 108 4.05 -11.43 -3.92
N ILE A 109 2.73 -11.53 -4.05
CA ILE A 109 1.97 -10.65 -4.94
C ILE A 109 1.96 -9.22 -4.41
N VAL A 110 1.84 -8.27 -5.34
CA VAL A 110 1.70 -6.84 -5.06
C VAL A 110 0.40 -6.34 -5.69
N PRO A 111 -0.74 -6.51 -5.03
CA PRO A 111 -2.03 -6.11 -5.61
C PRO A 111 -2.24 -4.60 -5.67
N PHE A 112 -1.57 -3.86 -4.81
CA PHE A 112 -1.66 -2.39 -4.77
C PHE A 112 -0.29 -1.75 -4.55
N THR A 113 -0.19 -0.48 -4.92
CA THR A 113 1.01 0.34 -4.68
C THR A 113 0.58 1.71 -4.13
N VAL A 114 1.24 2.15 -3.06
CA VAL A 114 1.05 3.50 -2.52
C VAL A 114 1.84 4.48 -3.38
N PRO A 115 1.22 5.48 -4.01
CA PRO A 115 1.94 6.46 -4.81
C PRO A 115 2.82 7.35 -3.94
N SER A 116 3.88 7.89 -4.52
CA SER A 116 4.87 8.70 -3.80
C SER A 116 4.26 9.94 -3.13
N ALA A 117 3.21 10.51 -3.70
CA ALA A 117 2.50 11.65 -3.13
C ALA A 117 1.83 11.36 -1.77
N SER A 118 1.63 10.08 -1.43
CA SER A 118 1.02 9.66 -0.16
C SER A 118 2.04 9.16 0.87
N PHE A 119 3.32 9.12 0.55
CA PHE A 119 4.36 8.60 1.45
C PHE A 119 4.51 9.39 2.75
N TRP A 120 4.25 10.69 2.73
CA TRP A 120 4.33 11.52 3.93
C TRP A 120 3.37 11.03 5.03
N LYS A 121 2.23 10.45 4.65
CA LYS A 121 1.27 9.87 5.60
C LYS A 121 1.87 8.67 6.32
N LEU A 122 2.61 7.81 5.60
CA LEU A 122 3.28 6.66 6.20
C LEU A 122 4.31 7.09 7.25
N GLY A 123 5.03 8.18 6.97
CA GLY A 123 6.01 8.72 7.91
C GLY A 123 5.41 9.34 9.17
N GLN A 124 4.13 9.70 9.16
CA GLN A 124 3.42 10.27 10.30
C GLN A 124 2.64 9.24 11.13
N ALA A 125 2.34 8.09 10.55
CA ALA A 125 1.55 7.07 11.21
C ALA A 125 2.30 6.41 12.38
N LYS A 126 1.58 6.12 13.45
CA LYS A 126 2.12 5.50 14.68
C LYS A 126 1.57 4.09 14.84
N PRO A 127 2.29 3.19 15.55
CA PRO A 127 1.76 1.87 15.89
C PRO A 127 0.37 1.96 16.51
N ASN A 128 -0.47 1.01 16.15
CA ASN A 128 -1.88 0.89 16.54
C ASN A 128 -2.84 1.89 15.87
N GLU A 129 -2.35 2.85 15.11
CA GLU A 129 -3.20 3.63 14.22
C GLU A 129 -3.70 2.77 13.06
N LYS A 130 -4.75 3.22 12.39
CA LYS A 130 -5.40 2.44 11.33
C LYS A 130 -5.22 3.12 9.99
N PHE A 131 -5.14 2.28 8.95
CA PHE A 131 -5.12 2.72 7.56
C PHE A 131 -6.40 2.29 6.86
N LYS A 132 -6.98 3.19 6.10
CA LYS A 132 -8.06 2.91 5.19
C LYS A 132 -7.61 3.30 3.79
N PHE A 133 -7.64 2.35 2.87
CA PHE A 133 -7.13 2.56 1.52
C PHE A 133 -8.22 3.08 0.58
N LYS A 134 -7.82 4.00 -0.29
CA LYS A 134 -8.67 4.56 -1.33
C LYS A 134 -8.01 4.32 -2.69
N GLU A 135 -8.70 3.57 -3.55
CA GLU A 135 -8.19 3.32 -4.91
C GLU A 135 -8.32 4.59 -5.76
N ILE A 136 -7.22 4.96 -6.42
CA ILE A 136 -7.18 6.05 -7.39
C ILE A 136 -6.55 5.54 -8.69
N SER A 137 -6.75 6.29 -9.78
CA SER A 137 -6.09 5.99 -11.05
C SER A 137 -4.63 6.45 -11.04
N VAL A 138 -3.82 5.91 -11.96
CA VAL A 138 -2.44 6.37 -12.15
C VAL A 138 -2.40 7.85 -12.51
N GLN A 139 -3.35 8.32 -13.31
CA GLN A 139 -3.45 9.73 -13.68
C GLN A 139 -3.70 10.60 -12.45
N GLU A 140 -4.64 10.23 -11.59
CA GLU A 140 -4.91 10.93 -10.33
C GLU A 140 -3.67 10.97 -9.43
N ALA A 141 -2.92 9.87 -9.34
CA ALA A 141 -1.68 9.80 -8.58
C ALA A 141 -0.61 10.74 -9.14
N GLN A 142 -0.48 10.85 -10.46
CA GLN A 142 0.43 11.78 -11.12
C GLN A 142 0.03 13.24 -10.87
N GLU A 143 -1.25 13.54 -10.90
CA GLU A 143 -1.77 14.88 -10.59
C GLU A 143 -1.47 15.27 -9.15
N MET A 144 -1.68 14.38 -8.20
CA MET A 144 -1.32 14.58 -6.78
C MET A 144 0.17 14.87 -6.61
N ARG A 145 1.03 14.14 -7.29
CA ARG A 145 2.47 14.33 -7.26
C ARG A 145 2.87 15.70 -7.82
N SER A 146 2.29 16.11 -8.93
CA SER A 146 2.55 17.41 -9.56
C SER A 146 2.12 18.55 -8.64
N GLU A 147 0.96 18.44 -8.04
CA GLU A 147 0.40 19.42 -7.11
C GLU A 147 1.29 19.53 -5.86
N GLN A 148 1.69 18.41 -5.27
CA GLN A 148 2.57 18.37 -4.11
C GLN A 148 3.94 18.97 -4.42
N THR A 149 4.52 18.68 -5.57
CA THR A 149 5.79 19.26 -6.02
C THR A 149 5.67 20.76 -6.17
N SER A 150 4.58 21.26 -6.73
CA SER A 150 4.30 22.70 -6.87
C SER A 150 4.24 23.39 -5.51
N ILE A 151 3.53 22.81 -4.54
CA ILE A 151 3.41 23.36 -3.18
C ILE A 151 4.78 23.40 -2.51
N CYS A 152 5.55 22.33 -2.56
CA CYS A 152 6.87 22.25 -1.96
C CYS A 152 7.85 23.24 -2.60
N SER A 153 7.81 23.38 -3.92
CA SER A 153 8.66 24.33 -4.66
C SER A 153 8.37 25.78 -4.27
N MET A 154 7.12 26.16 -4.17
CA MET A 154 6.72 27.49 -3.73
C MET A 154 7.03 27.74 -2.26
N GLY A 155 6.84 26.75 -1.42
CA GLY A 155 7.12 26.82 0.00
C GLY A 155 8.60 27.00 0.33
N SER A 156 9.49 26.45 -0.49
CA SER A 156 10.93 26.52 -0.28
C SER A 156 11.55 27.89 -0.60
N VAL A 157 10.85 28.76 -1.28
CA VAL A 157 11.34 30.08 -1.71
C VAL A 157 11.27 31.11 -0.58
N ILE A 158 10.65 30.78 0.50
CA ILE A 158 10.49 31.68 1.64
C ILE A 158 11.51 31.35 2.72
#